data_d4ae755aa2595081c9222950b6b09485
#
_entry.id   d4ae755aa2595081c9222950b6b09485
#
_cell.length_a   1.000
_cell.length_b   1.000
_cell.length_c   1.000
_cell.angle_alpha   90.00
_cell.angle_beta   90.00
_cell.angle_gamma   90.00
#
_symmetry.space_group_name_H-M   'P 1'
#
loop_
_entity.id
_entity.type
_entity.pdbx_description
1 polymer ?
#
loop_
_entity_poly.entity_id
_entity_poly.type
_entity_poly.pdbx_seq_one_letter_code
_entity_poly.pdbx_strand_id
1 'polypeptide(L)'
;MADNLSLELIKCLINQPGLDVNVRGLNGKTPLHCAIEFDELSMVDLLLTKKNINPFVEDNEGKTSLDYAKEGKKAEILQALINNKYGSEQDSLLHLAAMIGEINAVRYLIRKGINVNVRNALHHTPLHLAAGIGHAEVVKILIREGNAEIEVFDARNQTPMHYAVNNKKLEIVKLLLELGADVNSARVGQNSMKLSPVHIAVSNTNYDERDLCLDILKCLIKEPNAQVNLQDYENKTPLHYAERLKTIEVLLTREDIDPLVKDDSGKTPFDYAKPEIKKALVSNKYGSEKNSLLHLAAQMGEIELVDTILKEEIDIDIVNNKGLSPIYLAAEKGHLHVVKLLLKKGANYTHVLHLAIKSNNLELLKTLFKEKSIKLPDEIGKSVPVYYRCIGHRDAKVRKYNSVICVFTSVSAVAMAAYIGLTATTISNAIIFATITGILALIIALMISEMSKRYIENEFQKKMFMELEECGGINSTVNNIEIEPIMSRCRQ
;
A
#
# COMPACT_ATOMS: atom_id res chain seq x y z
N MET A 1 71.89 -8.46 -12.57
CA MET A 1 72.08 -7.51 -11.44
C MET A 1 71.54 -6.11 -11.78
N ALA A 2 71.65 -5.62 -13.02
CA ALA A 2 71.12 -4.28 -13.39
C ALA A 2 69.57 -4.25 -13.35
N ASP A 3 68.93 -5.33 -13.76
CA ASP A 3 67.45 -5.40 -13.80
C ASP A 3 66.81 -5.42 -12.42
N ASN A 4 67.45 -6.01 -11.43
CA ASN A 4 66.98 -6.04 -10.04
C ASN A 4 67.09 -4.68 -9.36
N LEU A 5 68.15 -3.88 -9.69
CA LEU A 5 68.38 -2.55 -9.14
C LEU A 5 67.35 -1.54 -9.70
N SER A 6 66.99 -1.67 -11.00
CA SER A 6 65.99 -0.84 -11.64
C SER A 6 64.60 -1.11 -11.09
N LEU A 7 64.24 -2.36 -10.82
CA LEU A 7 62.96 -2.74 -10.23
C LEU A 7 62.80 -2.22 -8.79
N GLU A 8 63.86 -2.30 -7.98
CA GLU A 8 63.86 -1.77 -6.60
C GLU A 8 63.75 -0.24 -6.56
N LEU A 9 64.41 0.47 -7.48
CA LEU A 9 64.27 1.92 -7.66
C LEU A 9 62.85 2.30 -8.04
N ILE A 10 62.25 1.58 -8.95
CA ILE A 10 60.88 1.83 -9.37
C ILE A 10 59.90 1.52 -8.24
N LYS A 11 60.12 0.44 -7.46
CA LYS A 11 59.34 0.16 -6.23
C LYS A 11 59.38 1.33 -5.27
N CYS A 12 60.58 1.89 -5.07
CA CYS A 12 60.79 3.02 -4.19
C CYS A 12 60.03 4.27 -4.67
N LEU A 13 60.03 4.55 -5.97
CA LEU A 13 59.35 5.67 -6.58
C LEU A 13 57.84 5.49 -6.52
N ILE A 14 57.31 4.31 -6.89
CA ILE A 14 55.88 4.01 -6.88
C ILE A 14 55.26 4.07 -5.46
N ASN A 15 56.09 3.87 -4.43
CA ASN A 15 55.67 3.93 -3.03
C ASN A 15 55.71 5.33 -2.41
N GLN A 16 56.16 6.36 -3.17
CA GLN A 16 56.13 7.73 -2.67
C GLN A 16 54.70 8.23 -2.46
N PRO A 17 54.42 8.86 -1.32
CA PRO A 17 53.09 9.43 -1.07
C PRO A 17 52.82 10.55 -2.05
N GLY A 18 51.60 10.53 -2.65
CA GLY A 18 51.14 11.55 -3.60
C GLY A 18 51.52 11.30 -5.07
N LEU A 19 52.23 10.18 -5.38
CA LEU A 19 52.47 9.83 -6.78
C LEU A 19 51.17 9.42 -7.49
N ASP A 20 50.91 10.08 -8.60
CA ASP A 20 49.84 9.62 -9.52
C ASP A 20 50.36 8.47 -10.39
N VAL A 21 49.92 7.26 -10.09
CA VAL A 21 50.28 6.03 -10.81
C VAL A 21 49.60 5.93 -12.20
N ASN A 22 48.64 6.81 -12.51
CA ASN A 22 47.97 6.90 -13.78
C ASN A 22 48.49 8.05 -14.66
N VAL A 23 49.61 8.68 -14.28
CA VAL A 23 50.19 9.79 -15.04
C VAL A 23 50.42 9.40 -16.49
N ARG A 24 49.99 10.27 -17.43
CA ARG A 24 50.14 10.04 -18.84
C ARG A 24 51.48 10.62 -19.35
N GLY A 25 52.29 9.75 -19.85
CA GLY A 25 53.62 10.09 -20.46
C GLY A 25 53.53 10.31 -21.97
N LEU A 26 54.60 9.96 -22.64
CA LEU A 26 54.71 10.01 -24.09
C LEU A 26 53.59 9.19 -24.75
N ASN A 27 52.96 9.71 -25.78
CA ASN A 27 51.85 9.11 -26.47
C ASN A 27 50.60 8.88 -25.61
N GLY A 28 50.48 9.54 -24.46
CA GLY A 28 49.37 9.38 -23.50
C GLY A 28 49.42 8.07 -22.70
N LYS A 29 50.46 7.28 -22.82
CA LYS A 29 50.60 5.99 -22.11
C LYS A 29 50.83 6.19 -20.63
N THR A 30 50.16 5.41 -19.81
CA THR A 30 50.40 5.32 -18.36
C THR A 30 51.54 4.31 -18.09
N PRO A 31 52.12 4.30 -16.87
CA PRO A 31 53.07 3.25 -16.46
C PRO A 31 52.56 1.83 -16.69
N LEU A 32 51.25 1.60 -16.48
CA LEU A 32 50.63 0.29 -16.70
C LEU A 32 50.61 -0.10 -18.19
N HIS A 33 50.35 0.85 -19.12
CA HIS A 33 50.48 0.60 -20.55
C HIS A 33 51.87 0.15 -20.92
N CYS A 34 52.90 0.86 -20.45
CA CYS A 34 54.29 0.53 -20.71
C CYS A 34 54.68 -0.84 -20.13
N ALA A 35 54.32 -1.13 -18.89
CA ALA A 35 54.60 -2.42 -18.26
C ALA A 35 54.00 -3.58 -19.08
N ILE A 36 52.75 -3.39 -19.57
CA ILE A 36 52.10 -4.39 -20.42
C ILE A 36 52.73 -4.49 -21.81
N GLU A 37 53.06 -3.38 -22.44
CA GLU A 37 53.67 -3.36 -23.76
C GLU A 37 55.01 -4.14 -23.78
N PHE A 38 55.83 -3.93 -22.72
CA PHE A 38 57.10 -4.60 -22.57
C PHE A 38 57.04 -6.00 -21.95
N ASP A 39 55.85 -6.52 -21.62
CA ASP A 39 55.65 -7.84 -21.04
C ASP A 39 56.24 -8.05 -19.63
N GLU A 40 56.32 -6.98 -18.86
CA GLU A 40 56.93 -6.94 -17.53
C GLU A 40 55.91 -7.29 -16.43
N LEU A 41 55.55 -8.59 -16.26
CA LEU A 41 54.57 -9.05 -15.31
C LEU A 41 54.82 -8.56 -13.89
N SER A 42 56.08 -8.59 -13.44
CA SER A 42 56.49 -8.11 -12.09
C SER A 42 56.20 -6.63 -11.85
N MET A 43 56.28 -5.82 -12.90
CA MET A 43 55.94 -4.40 -12.86
C MET A 43 54.41 -4.21 -12.88
N VAL A 44 53.70 -5.01 -13.66
CA VAL A 44 52.20 -5.03 -13.68
C VAL A 44 51.69 -5.38 -12.27
N ASP A 45 52.20 -6.46 -11.64
CA ASP A 45 51.82 -6.86 -10.29
C ASP A 45 52.07 -5.75 -9.27
N LEU A 46 53.23 -5.09 -9.35
CA LEU A 46 53.58 -3.99 -8.47
C LEU A 46 52.61 -2.79 -8.64
N LEU A 47 52.32 -2.40 -9.87
CA LEU A 47 51.35 -1.32 -10.15
C LEU A 47 49.96 -1.68 -9.68
N LEU A 48 49.52 -2.93 -9.84
CA LEU A 48 48.22 -3.41 -9.39
C LEU A 48 48.06 -3.41 -7.85
N THR A 49 49.17 -3.34 -7.07
CA THR A 49 49.07 -3.14 -5.60
C THR A 49 48.53 -1.76 -5.23
N LYS A 50 48.50 -0.80 -6.14
CA LYS A 50 48.07 0.57 -5.87
C LYS A 50 46.57 0.71 -5.95
N LYS A 51 45.95 1.21 -4.88
CA LYS A 51 44.48 1.34 -4.77
C LYS A 51 43.87 2.25 -5.85
N ASN A 52 44.63 3.26 -6.30
CA ASN A 52 44.16 4.24 -7.31
C ASN A 52 44.54 3.88 -8.74
N ILE A 53 45.11 2.69 -8.99
CA ILE A 53 45.44 2.24 -10.35
C ILE A 53 44.16 2.13 -11.21
N ASN A 54 44.19 2.71 -12.42
CA ASN A 54 43.11 2.64 -13.36
C ASN A 54 43.55 2.00 -14.67
N PRO A 55 43.20 0.76 -14.97
CA PRO A 55 43.58 0.06 -16.20
C PRO A 55 42.83 0.54 -17.45
N PHE A 56 41.85 1.44 -17.30
CA PHE A 56 41.01 1.98 -18.40
C PHE A 56 41.39 3.42 -18.79
N VAL A 57 42.52 3.93 -18.35
CA VAL A 57 43.03 5.19 -18.92
C VAL A 57 43.39 4.94 -20.38
N GLU A 58 42.85 5.76 -21.28
CA GLU A 58 43.17 5.68 -22.71
C GLU A 58 44.49 6.43 -23.04
N ASP A 59 45.25 5.88 -23.97
CA ASP A 59 46.38 6.57 -24.58
C ASP A 59 45.88 7.52 -25.70
N ASN A 60 46.83 8.08 -26.49
CA ASN A 60 46.47 8.99 -27.60
C ASN A 60 45.81 8.27 -28.80
N GLU A 61 45.87 6.94 -28.86
CA GLU A 61 45.21 6.12 -29.89
C GLU A 61 43.84 5.60 -29.38
N GLY A 62 43.40 5.98 -28.18
CA GLY A 62 42.17 5.52 -27.55
C GLY A 62 42.25 4.08 -27.04
N LYS A 63 43.47 3.55 -26.81
CA LYS A 63 43.68 2.20 -26.29
C LYS A 63 43.89 2.21 -24.76
N THR A 64 43.25 1.29 -24.08
CA THR A 64 43.43 1.06 -22.68
C THR A 64 44.54 0.04 -22.41
N SER A 65 45.01 -0.02 -21.18
CA SER A 65 45.99 -1.06 -20.73
C SER A 65 45.44 -2.48 -20.96
N LEU A 66 44.11 -2.69 -20.79
CA LEU A 66 43.47 -3.97 -21.11
C LEU A 66 43.52 -4.30 -22.60
N ASP A 67 43.44 -3.30 -23.50
CA ASP A 67 43.52 -3.53 -24.94
C ASP A 67 44.92 -3.97 -25.38
N TYR A 68 45.97 -3.34 -24.80
CA TYR A 68 47.33 -3.80 -24.97
C TYR A 68 47.55 -5.25 -24.55
N ALA A 69 47.00 -5.65 -23.40
CA ALA A 69 47.06 -7.03 -22.94
C ALA A 69 46.32 -8.03 -23.84
N LYS A 70 45.17 -7.62 -24.41
CA LYS A 70 44.39 -8.43 -25.37
C LYS A 70 45.11 -8.59 -26.71
N GLU A 71 45.58 -7.48 -27.29
CA GLU A 71 46.26 -7.45 -28.58
C GLU A 71 47.57 -8.23 -28.54
N GLY A 72 48.33 -8.09 -27.44
CA GLY A 72 49.58 -8.82 -27.22
C GLY A 72 49.39 -10.28 -26.86
N LYS A 73 48.12 -10.77 -26.68
CA LYS A 73 47.80 -12.13 -26.22
C LYS A 73 48.47 -12.54 -24.88
N LYS A 74 48.68 -11.60 -23.98
CA LYS A 74 49.46 -11.74 -22.74
C LYS A 74 48.56 -12.36 -21.64
N ALA A 75 48.44 -13.69 -21.67
CA ALA A 75 47.51 -14.44 -20.84
C ALA A 75 47.73 -14.23 -19.33
N GLU A 76 48.96 -14.21 -18.88
CA GLU A 76 49.30 -14.02 -17.46
C GLU A 76 48.96 -12.61 -16.97
N ILE A 77 49.29 -11.60 -17.79
CA ILE A 77 48.95 -10.21 -17.50
C ILE A 77 47.42 -9.98 -17.49
N LEU A 78 46.71 -10.57 -18.46
CA LEU A 78 45.22 -10.54 -18.48
C LEU A 78 44.66 -11.15 -17.22
N GLN A 79 45.23 -12.29 -16.78
CA GLN A 79 44.76 -12.96 -15.56
C GLN A 79 45.07 -12.12 -14.31
N ALA A 80 46.25 -11.45 -14.27
CA ALA A 80 46.59 -10.53 -13.19
C ALA A 80 45.62 -9.35 -13.11
N LEU A 81 45.31 -8.72 -14.25
CA LEU A 81 44.28 -7.65 -14.34
C LEU A 81 42.91 -8.10 -13.89
N ILE A 82 42.47 -9.30 -14.31
CA ILE A 82 41.13 -9.84 -14.01
C ILE A 82 41.02 -10.20 -12.52
N ASN A 83 42.08 -10.79 -11.95
CA ASN A 83 42.04 -11.26 -10.56
C ASN A 83 42.27 -10.14 -9.53
N ASN A 84 42.78 -8.99 -9.96
CA ASN A 84 43.05 -7.89 -9.05
C ASN A 84 41.77 -7.29 -8.45
N LYS A 85 41.95 -6.68 -7.28
CA LYS A 85 40.90 -5.88 -6.61
C LYS A 85 41.33 -4.42 -6.61
N TYR A 86 40.42 -3.57 -7.06
CA TYR A 86 40.69 -2.16 -7.31
C TYR A 86 40.01 -1.27 -6.27
N GLY A 87 40.64 -0.19 -5.91
CA GLY A 87 40.06 0.80 -5.04
C GLY A 87 39.86 0.34 -3.58
N SER A 88 39.27 1.20 -2.78
CA SER A 88 38.92 0.93 -1.38
C SER A 88 37.77 -0.10 -1.24
N GLU A 89 36.91 -0.17 -2.22
CA GLU A 89 35.74 -1.02 -2.22
C GLU A 89 35.98 -2.45 -2.71
N GLN A 90 37.27 -2.78 -3.03
CA GLN A 90 37.66 -4.10 -3.54
C GLN A 90 36.93 -4.46 -4.85
N ASP A 91 36.84 -3.52 -5.77
CA ASP A 91 36.17 -3.71 -7.06
C ASP A 91 36.92 -4.74 -7.92
N SER A 92 36.19 -5.57 -8.65
CA SER A 92 36.76 -6.37 -9.75
C SER A 92 36.94 -5.52 -11.00
N LEU A 93 37.69 -6.04 -11.97
CA LEU A 93 37.83 -5.38 -13.27
C LEU A 93 36.49 -5.14 -13.96
N LEU A 94 35.50 -6.04 -13.77
CA LEU A 94 34.16 -5.88 -14.32
C LEU A 94 33.38 -4.75 -13.65
N HIS A 95 33.56 -4.52 -12.33
CA HIS A 95 33.00 -3.37 -11.63
C HIS A 95 33.53 -2.05 -12.24
N LEU A 96 34.83 -1.95 -12.41
CA LEU A 96 35.45 -0.75 -13.00
C LEU A 96 34.97 -0.52 -14.43
N ALA A 97 34.96 -1.57 -15.26
CA ALA A 97 34.46 -1.48 -16.63
C ALA A 97 33.01 -1.02 -16.69
N ALA A 98 32.18 -1.54 -15.79
CA ALA A 98 30.75 -1.16 -15.68
C ALA A 98 30.58 0.28 -15.16
N MET A 99 31.42 0.70 -14.21
CA MET A 99 31.39 2.06 -13.65
C MET A 99 31.84 3.12 -14.65
N ILE A 100 32.83 2.82 -15.50
CA ILE A 100 33.36 3.76 -16.51
C ILE A 100 32.51 3.73 -17.78
N GLY A 101 31.75 2.65 -18.02
CA GLY A 101 30.94 2.49 -19.23
C GLY A 101 31.68 1.82 -20.39
N GLU A 102 32.78 1.09 -20.12
CA GLU A 102 33.62 0.42 -21.11
C GLU A 102 32.94 -0.81 -21.73
N ILE A 103 32.10 -0.58 -22.74
CA ILE A 103 31.28 -1.61 -23.40
C ILE A 103 32.11 -2.80 -23.88
N ASN A 104 33.23 -2.54 -24.55
CA ASN A 104 34.09 -3.59 -25.12
C ASN A 104 34.76 -4.43 -24.03
N ALA A 105 35.17 -3.80 -22.94
CA ALA A 105 35.74 -4.49 -21.78
C ALA A 105 34.68 -5.38 -21.10
N VAL A 106 33.48 -4.85 -20.88
CA VAL A 106 32.37 -5.62 -20.28
C VAL A 106 32.06 -6.88 -21.12
N ARG A 107 31.85 -6.75 -22.43
CA ARG A 107 31.62 -7.90 -23.33
C ARG A 107 32.77 -8.90 -23.34
N TYR A 108 34.01 -8.40 -23.33
CA TYR A 108 35.18 -9.27 -23.30
C TYR A 108 35.22 -10.09 -22.00
N LEU A 109 34.98 -9.47 -20.85
CA LEU A 109 35.01 -10.13 -19.55
C LEU A 109 33.89 -11.16 -19.41
N ILE A 110 32.67 -10.84 -19.92
CA ILE A 110 31.55 -11.80 -19.96
C ILE A 110 31.92 -13.02 -20.82
N ARG A 111 32.49 -12.82 -22.02
CA ARG A 111 32.94 -13.93 -22.89
C ARG A 111 34.05 -14.77 -22.28
N LYS A 112 34.84 -14.22 -21.36
CA LYS A 112 35.85 -14.95 -20.58
C LYS A 112 35.24 -15.73 -19.42
N GLY A 113 33.95 -15.70 -19.23
CA GLY A 113 33.25 -16.42 -18.17
C GLY A 113 33.39 -15.82 -16.78
N ILE A 114 33.68 -14.50 -16.69
CA ILE A 114 33.75 -13.82 -15.41
C ILE A 114 32.34 -13.77 -14.81
N ASN A 115 32.25 -14.07 -13.51
CA ASN A 115 30.98 -13.98 -12.77
C ASN A 115 30.45 -12.53 -12.82
N VAL A 116 29.34 -12.31 -13.52
CA VAL A 116 28.70 -10.99 -13.67
C VAL A 116 28.04 -10.50 -12.38
N ASN A 117 27.72 -11.41 -11.45
CA ASN A 117 27.13 -11.11 -10.14
C ASN A 117 28.19 -11.01 -9.05
N VAL A 118 29.47 -10.84 -9.41
CA VAL A 118 30.55 -10.62 -8.44
C VAL A 118 30.24 -9.40 -7.57
N ARG A 119 30.56 -9.51 -6.27
CA ARG A 119 30.29 -8.47 -5.28
C ARG A 119 31.58 -7.84 -4.78
N ASN A 120 31.61 -6.52 -4.68
CA ASN A 120 32.69 -5.80 -4.01
C ASN A 120 32.49 -5.77 -2.47
N ALA A 121 33.31 -5.03 -1.73
CA ALA A 121 33.20 -4.95 -0.26
C ALA A 121 31.91 -4.34 0.26
N LEU A 122 31.22 -3.52 -0.53
CA LEU A 122 29.90 -2.97 -0.24
C LEU A 122 28.77 -3.86 -0.77
N HIS A 123 29.07 -5.04 -1.25
CA HIS A 123 28.18 -5.98 -1.91
C HIS A 123 27.55 -5.43 -3.20
N HIS A 124 28.09 -4.36 -3.79
CA HIS A 124 27.66 -3.91 -5.11
C HIS A 124 28.03 -4.96 -6.15
N THR A 125 27.18 -5.14 -7.14
CA THR A 125 27.52 -5.83 -8.39
C THR A 125 27.85 -4.80 -9.47
N PRO A 126 28.50 -5.20 -10.59
CA PRO A 126 28.72 -4.31 -11.71
C PRO A 126 27.42 -3.63 -12.20
N LEU A 127 26.26 -4.32 -12.09
CA LEU A 127 24.95 -3.78 -12.46
C LEU A 127 24.52 -2.61 -11.56
N HIS A 128 24.81 -2.65 -10.25
CA HIS A 128 24.55 -1.51 -9.35
C HIS A 128 25.30 -0.25 -9.81
N LEU A 129 26.60 -0.41 -10.13
CA LEU A 129 27.43 0.72 -10.53
C LEU A 129 27.00 1.28 -11.90
N ALA A 130 26.80 0.42 -12.88
CA ALA A 130 26.31 0.83 -14.20
C ALA A 130 24.95 1.55 -14.13
N ALA A 131 24.03 1.02 -13.31
CA ALA A 131 22.70 1.62 -13.13
C ALA A 131 22.78 2.97 -12.41
N GLY A 132 23.59 3.07 -11.37
CA GLY A 132 23.76 4.31 -10.60
C GLY A 132 24.43 5.44 -11.39
N ILE A 133 25.36 5.13 -12.29
CA ILE A 133 26.03 6.13 -13.11
C ILE A 133 25.21 6.48 -14.36
N GLY A 134 24.46 5.50 -14.91
CA GLY A 134 23.58 5.74 -16.05
C GLY A 134 24.08 5.15 -17.37
N HIS A 135 24.93 4.12 -17.34
CA HIS A 135 25.46 3.46 -18.53
C HIS A 135 24.47 2.44 -19.13
N ALA A 136 23.47 2.93 -19.84
CA ALA A 136 22.35 2.13 -20.35
C ALA A 136 22.78 0.91 -21.19
N GLU A 137 23.78 1.07 -22.06
CA GLU A 137 24.25 -0.04 -22.90
C GLU A 137 24.97 -1.11 -22.07
N VAL A 138 25.73 -0.72 -21.06
CA VAL A 138 26.35 -1.66 -20.13
C VAL A 138 25.30 -2.42 -19.33
N VAL A 139 24.25 -1.73 -18.84
CA VAL A 139 23.11 -2.37 -18.15
C VAL A 139 22.47 -3.45 -19.05
N LYS A 140 22.21 -3.12 -20.33
CA LYS A 140 21.64 -4.10 -21.28
C LYS A 140 22.55 -5.31 -21.47
N ILE A 141 23.85 -5.08 -21.64
CA ILE A 141 24.83 -6.15 -21.86
C ILE A 141 24.94 -7.04 -20.64
N LEU A 142 25.06 -6.47 -19.44
CA LEU A 142 25.14 -7.24 -18.20
C LEU A 142 23.93 -8.15 -18.02
N ILE A 143 22.72 -7.65 -18.30
CA ILE A 143 21.49 -8.41 -18.11
C ILE A 143 21.27 -9.41 -19.27
N ARG A 144 21.35 -8.96 -20.53
CA ARG A 144 20.97 -9.78 -21.69
C ARG A 144 22.06 -10.76 -22.12
N GLU A 145 23.33 -10.32 -22.11
CA GLU A 145 24.46 -11.14 -22.55
C GLU A 145 25.11 -11.87 -21.35
N GLY A 146 25.16 -11.22 -20.18
CA GLY A 146 25.80 -11.75 -18.98
C GLY A 146 24.86 -12.50 -18.03
N ASN A 147 23.54 -12.43 -18.20
CA ASN A 147 22.54 -12.97 -17.28
C ASN A 147 22.71 -12.41 -15.85
N ALA A 148 22.99 -11.10 -15.72
CA ALA A 148 23.06 -10.45 -14.41
C ALA A 148 21.71 -10.51 -13.67
N GLU A 149 21.76 -10.83 -12.39
CA GLU A 149 20.61 -10.79 -11.49
C GLU A 149 20.14 -9.34 -11.32
N ILE A 150 18.88 -9.05 -11.66
CA ILE A 150 18.31 -7.70 -11.59
C ILE A 150 17.95 -7.35 -10.14
N GLU A 151 17.37 -8.31 -9.40
CA GLU A 151 16.92 -8.13 -8.02
C GLU A 151 17.98 -8.57 -7.02
N VAL A 152 19.17 -8.01 -7.13
CA VAL A 152 20.26 -8.25 -6.21
C VAL A 152 20.38 -7.08 -5.23
N PHE A 153 20.60 -7.39 -3.94
CA PHE A 153 20.71 -6.40 -2.88
C PHE A 153 22.17 -6.19 -2.46
N ASP A 154 22.56 -4.94 -2.29
CA ASP A 154 23.84 -4.55 -1.70
C ASP A 154 23.85 -4.66 -0.16
N ALA A 155 24.90 -4.18 0.51
CA ALA A 155 25.02 -4.16 1.97
C ALA A 155 24.00 -3.21 2.65
N ARG A 156 23.42 -2.26 1.91
CA ARG A 156 22.38 -1.34 2.39
C ARG A 156 20.96 -1.78 2.02
N ASN A 157 20.81 -3.01 1.51
CA ASN A 157 19.55 -3.54 0.99
C ASN A 157 18.96 -2.75 -0.20
N GLN A 158 19.82 -2.16 -1.03
CA GLN A 158 19.44 -1.46 -2.24
C GLN A 158 19.67 -2.34 -3.48
N THR A 159 18.76 -2.28 -4.46
CA THR A 159 18.90 -2.92 -5.77
C THR A 159 19.46 -1.94 -6.79
N PRO A 160 19.89 -2.39 -8.00
CA PRO A 160 20.26 -1.50 -9.09
C PRO A 160 19.17 -0.45 -9.42
N MET A 161 17.87 -0.79 -9.27
CA MET A 161 16.76 0.16 -9.42
C MET A 161 16.85 1.30 -8.39
N HIS A 162 17.12 1.01 -7.13
CA HIS A 162 17.30 2.03 -6.09
C HIS A 162 18.44 2.99 -6.45
N TYR A 163 19.55 2.47 -6.99
CA TYR A 163 20.67 3.28 -7.44
C TYR A 163 20.30 4.20 -8.60
N ALA A 164 19.54 3.67 -9.59
CA ALA A 164 19.07 4.45 -10.73
C ALA A 164 18.13 5.59 -10.28
N VAL A 165 17.18 5.30 -9.37
CA VAL A 165 16.24 6.30 -8.83
C VAL A 165 16.98 7.35 -7.99
N ASN A 166 17.86 6.91 -7.08
CA ASN A 166 18.60 7.82 -6.18
C ASN A 166 19.50 8.79 -6.97
N ASN A 167 20.13 8.30 -8.03
CA ASN A 167 20.99 9.10 -8.89
C ASN A 167 20.25 9.74 -10.08
N LYS A 168 18.93 9.76 -10.06
CA LYS A 168 18.06 10.46 -11.04
C LYS A 168 18.27 9.99 -12.49
N LYS A 169 18.51 8.69 -12.71
CA LYS A 169 18.78 8.10 -14.02
C LYS A 169 17.49 7.58 -14.68
N LEU A 170 16.62 8.49 -15.15
CA LEU A 170 15.31 8.15 -15.73
C LEU A 170 15.37 7.08 -16.82
N GLU A 171 16.34 7.18 -17.75
CA GLU A 171 16.49 6.20 -18.83
C GLU A 171 16.85 4.80 -18.31
N ILE A 172 17.63 4.73 -17.23
CA ILE A 172 17.95 3.44 -16.58
C ILE A 172 16.73 2.89 -15.84
N VAL A 173 15.95 3.73 -15.17
CA VAL A 173 14.71 3.32 -14.50
C VAL A 173 13.77 2.67 -15.52
N LYS A 174 13.52 3.34 -16.66
CA LYS A 174 12.70 2.79 -17.74
C LYS A 174 13.25 1.45 -18.24
N LEU A 175 14.56 1.42 -18.53
CA LEU A 175 15.23 0.23 -19.02
C LEU A 175 15.14 -0.94 -18.03
N LEU A 176 15.34 -0.72 -16.75
CA LEU A 176 15.23 -1.76 -15.72
C LEU A 176 13.80 -2.29 -15.59
N LEU A 177 12.78 -1.42 -15.67
CA LEU A 177 11.37 -1.83 -15.69
C LEU A 177 11.07 -2.69 -16.93
N GLU A 178 11.53 -2.27 -18.11
CA GLU A 178 11.41 -3.05 -19.36
C GLU A 178 12.09 -4.42 -19.28
N LEU A 179 13.16 -4.53 -18.49
CA LEU A 179 13.90 -5.77 -18.27
C LEU A 179 13.37 -6.61 -17.12
N GLY A 180 12.26 -6.19 -16.48
CA GLY A 180 11.56 -6.95 -15.47
C GLY A 180 11.98 -6.68 -14.03
N ALA A 181 12.61 -5.54 -13.75
CA ALA A 181 12.89 -5.13 -12.37
C ALA A 181 11.59 -4.88 -11.59
N ASP A 182 11.56 -5.31 -10.31
CA ASP A 182 10.43 -5.11 -9.43
C ASP A 182 10.39 -3.66 -8.90
N VAL A 183 9.32 -2.94 -9.28
CA VAL A 183 9.07 -1.56 -8.83
C VAL A 183 8.86 -1.45 -7.31
N ASN A 184 8.52 -2.57 -6.66
CA ASN A 184 8.23 -2.65 -5.22
C ASN A 184 9.39 -3.20 -4.40
N SER A 185 10.53 -3.47 -5.02
CA SER A 185 11.71 -4.03 -4.33
C SER A 185 12.01 -3.27 -3.04
N ALA A 186 11.81 -3.94 -1.91
CA ALA A 186 12.11 -3.40 -0.59
C ALA A 186 12.48 -4.55 0.35
N ARG A 187 13.75 -4.67 0.72
CA ARG A 187 14.18 -5.73 1.62
C ARG A 187 13.97 -5.36 3.08
N VAL A 188 13.35 -6.28 3.82
CA VAL A 188 13.25 -6.20 5.29
C VAL A 188 14.55 -6.71 5.90
N GLY A 189 15.27 -5.87 6.65
CA GLY A 189 16.46 -6.26 7.40
C GLY A 189 16.56 -5.46 8.69
N GLN A 190 17.26 -5.98 9.69
CA GLN A 190 17.33 -5.38 11.04
C GLN A 190 17.86 -3.93 11.09
N ASN A 191 18.45 -3.42 9.99
CA ASN A 191 19.05 -2.07 9.93
C ASN A 191 18.73 -1.34 8.62
N SER A 192 17.68 -1.72 7.87
CA SER A 192 17.34 -1.07 6.61
C SER A 192 16.00 -0.35 6.69
N MET A 193 15.92 0.83 6.10
CA MET A 193 14.69 1.65 6.09
C MET A 193 13.55 1.04 5.28
N LYS A 194 13.70 -0.15 4.66
CA LYS A 194 12.69 -0.81 3.82
C LYS A 194 12.08 0.15 2.76
N LEU A 195 12.88 1.08 2.27
CA LEU A 195 12.42 2.04 1.27
C LEU A 195 12.31 1.36 -0.09
N SER A 196 11.15 1.44 -0.73
CA SER A 196 10.98 1.06 -2.13
C SER A 196 11.49 2.16 -3.07
N PRO A 197 11.70 1.85 -4.37
CA PRO A 197 12.02 2.87 -5.37
C PRO A 197 11.05 4.05 -5.38
N VAL A 198 9.76 3.82 -5.11
CA VAL A 198 8.73 4.88 -5.02
C VAL A 198 8.98 5.80 -3.82
N HIS A 199 9.32 5.27 -2.65
CA HIS A 199 9.69 6.08 -1.47
C HIS A 199 10.86 7.01 -1.77
N ILE A 200 11.91 6.45 -2.39
CA ILE A 200 13.11 7.23 -2.75
C ILE A 200 12.77 8.30 -3.79
N ALA A 201 11.99 7.96 -4.80
CA ALA A 201 11.58 8.92 -5.83
C ALA A 201 10.82 10.10 -5.19
N VAL A 202 9.86 9.83 -4.29
CA VAL A 202 9.08 10.86 -3.58
C VAL A 202 10.00 11.71 -2.72
N SER A 203 10.86 11.13 -1.89
CA SER A 203 11.80 11.87 -1.04
C SER A 203 12.72 12.77 -1.86
N ASN A 204 13.21 12.26 -3.00
CA ASN A 204 14.10 13.01 -3.87
C ASN A 204 13.40 14.20 -4.58
N THR A 205 12.07 14.15 -4.79
CA THR A 205 11.33 15.30 -5.37
C THR A 205 11.42 16.53 -4.50
N ASN A 206 11.55 16.37 -3.18
CA ASN A 206 11.61 17.49 -2.24
C ASN A 206 12.82 18.41 -2.47
N TYR A 207 13.90 17.86 -3.06
CA TYR A 207 15.17 18.54 -3.32
C TYR A 207 15.47 18.72 -4.82
N ASP A 208 14.52 18.40 -5.71
CA ASP A 208 14.73 18.40 -7.16
C ASP A 208 14.09 19.62 -7.83
N GLU A 209 14.92 20.59 -8.20
CA GLU A 209 14.46 21.80 -8.89
C GLU A 209 14.05 21.56 -10.36
N ARG A 210 14.53 20.49 -11.00
CA ARG A 210 14.33 20.20 -12.44
C ARG A 210 13.18 19.24 -12.72
N ASP A 211 12.41 18.86 -11.72
CA ASP A 211 11.29 17.90 -11.81
C ASP A 211 11.67 16.51 -12.40
N LEU A 212 12.97 16.19 -12.49
CA LEU A 212 13.44 14.90 -13.02
C LEU A 212 13.01 13.73 -12.13
N CYS A 213 13.07 13.92 -10.80
CA CYS A 213 12.56 12.94 -9.85
C CYS A 213 11.05 12.75 -9.97
N LEU A 214 10.33 13.82 -10.36
CA LEU A 214 8.89 13.75 -10.61
C LEU A 214 8.58 12.87 -11.83
N ASP A 215 9.41 12.95 -12.89
CA ASP A 215 9.24 12.09 -14.07
C ASP A 215 9.60 10.63 -13.77
N ILE A 216 10.60 10.39 -12.91
CA ILE A 216 10.89 9.05 -12.39
C ILE A 216 9.70 8.53 -11.57
N LEU A 217 9.14 9.33 -10.67
CA LEU A 217 7.96 8.96 -9.89
C LEU A 217 6.79 8.60 -10.80
N LYS A 218 6.47 9.42 -11.80
CA LYS A 218 5.43 9.13 -12.79
C LYS A 218 5.67 7.79 -13.51
N CYS A 219 6.94 7.52 -13.86
CA CYS A 219 7.32 6.27 -14.52
C CYS A 219 7.05 5.07 -13.60
N LEU A 220 7.51 5.13 -12.34
CA LEU A 220 7.35 4.05 -11.37
C LEU A 220 5.88 3.75 -11.04
N ILE A 221 5.09 4.79 -10.74
CA ILE A 221 3.68 4.59 -10.34
C ILE A 221 2.76 4.24 -11.51
N LYS A 222 3.23 4.40 -12.76
CA LYS A 222 2.50 3.95 -13.96
C LYS A 222 2.50 2.44 -14.10
N GLU A 223 3.47 1.74 -13.50
CA GLU A 223 3.50 0.28 -13.50
C GLU A 223 2.26 -0.29 -12.82
N PRO A 224 1.54 -1.23 -13.47
CA PRO A 224 0.27 -1.75 -12.95
C PRO A 224 0.40 -2.43 -11.58
N ASN A 225 1.57 -3.01 -11.29
CA ASN A 225 1.89 -3.69 -10.04
C ASN A 225 2.50 -2.77 -8.97
N ALA A 226 2.68 -1.48 -9.25
CA ALA A 226 3.26 -0.55 -8.29
C ALA A 226 2.38 -0.39 -7.04
N GLN A 227 2.92 -0.71 -5.87
CA GLN A 227 2.26 -0.60 -4.57
C GLN A 227 2.52 0.80 -3.98
N VAL A 228 1.64 1.74 -4.26
CA VAL A 228 1.80 3.14 -3.83
C VAL A 228 1.57 3.37 -2.34
N ASN A 229 1.01 2.38 -1.62
CA ASN A 229 0.79 2.41 -0.18
C ASN A 229 1.75 1.49 0.59
N LEU A 230 2.83 1.02 -0.06
CA LEU A 230 3.82 0.19 0.61
C LEU A 230 4.39 0.95 1.82
N GLN A 231 4.48 0.26 2.95
CA GLN A 231 4.98 0.84 4.19
C GLN A 231 6.46 0.51 4.41
N ASP A 232 7.23 1.52 4.80
CA ASP A 232 8.62 1.37 5.20
C ASP A 232 8.77 0.80 6.63
N TYR A 233 9.94 0.95 7.23
CA TYR A 233 10.22 0.48 8.59
C TYR A 233 9.44 1.23 9.69
N GLU A 234 9.12 2.51 9.46
CA GLU A 234 8.31 3.33 10.38
C GLU A 234 6.82 3.28 10.04
N ASN A 235 6.40 2.29 9.25
CA ASN A 235 5.05 2.17 8.68
C ASN A 235 4.61 3.39 7.84
N LYS A 236 5.56 4.22 7.39
CA LYS A 236 5.29 5.35 6.50
C LYS A 236 5.13 4.90 5.06
N THR A 237 4.13 5.41 4.38
CA THR A 237 3.93 5.25 2.93
C THR A 237 4.69 6.34 2.16
N PRO A 238 4.90 6.19 0.84
CA PRO A 238 5.46 7.27 0.03
C PRO A 238 4.75 8.62 0.23
N LEU A 239 3.43 8.61 0.42
CA LEU A 239 2.63 9.81 0.64
C LEU A 239 3.02 10.59 1.92
N HIS A 240 3.53 9.92 2.97
CA HIS A 240 4.04 10.57 4.18
C HIS A 240 5.29 11.43 3.92
N TYR A 241 6.07 11.09 2.90
CA TYR A 241 7.31 11.78 2.53
C TYR A 241 7.12 12.92 1.54
N ALA A 242 5.91 13.09 0.99
CA ALA A 242 5.64 14.06 -0.06
C ALA A 242 5.46 15.47 0.53
N GLU A 243 6.43 16.36 0.29
CA GLU A 243 6.41 17.75 0.78
C GLU A 243 6.10 18.79 -0.28
N ARG A 244 6.00 18.39 -1.56
CA ARG A 244 5.70 19.29 -2.69
C ARG A 244 4.33 18.97 -3.28
N LEU A 245 3.59 20.04 -3.60
CA LEU A 245 2.25 19.91 -4.19
C LEU A 245 2.25 19.05 -5.47
N LYS A 246 3.19 19.29 -6.38
CA LYS A 246 3.33 18.51 -7.62
C LYS A 246 3.51 17.02 -7.37
N THR A 247 4.26 16.64 -6.33
CA THR A 247 4.48 15.24 -5.94
C THR A 247 3.19 14.61 -5.46
N ILE A 248 2.43 15.33 -4.62
CA ILE A 248 1.11 14.91 -4.16
C ILE A 248 0.15 14.72 -5.35
N GLU A 249 0.08 15.70 -6.26
CA GLU A 249 -0.77 15.62 -7.44
C GLU A 249 -0.47 14.39 -8.29
N VAL A 250 0.82 14.05 -8.46
CA VAL A 250 1.23 12.84 -9.17
C VAL A 250 0.80 11.57 -8.44
N LEU A 251 1.01 11.47 -7.12
CA LEU A 251 0.56 10.33 -6.32
C LEU A 251 -0.96 10.18 -6.35
N LEU A 252 -1.70 11.28 -6.28
CA LEU A 252 -3.17 11.30 -6.31
C LEU A 252 -3.77 10.93 -7.68
N THR A 253 -2.96 10.75 -8.73
CA THR A 253 -3.45 10.15 -10.00
C THR A 253 -3.80 8.67 -9.84
N ARG A 254 -3.28 8.02 -8.81
CA ARG A 254 -3.57 6.61 -8.49
C ARG A 254 -4.87 6.51 -7.70
N GLU A 255 -5.81 5.70 -8.20
CA GLU A 255 -7.09 5.46 -7.50
C GLU A 255 -6.94 4.63 -6.23
N ASP A 256 -5.90 3.80 -6.15
CA ASP A 256 -5.61 2.93 -5.01
C ASP A 256 -4.80 3.62 -3.91
N ILE A 257 -4.46 4.91 -4.04
CA ILE A 257 -3.76 5.67 -2.99
C ILE A 257 -4.62 5.76 -1.73
N ASP A 258 -4.05 5.43 -0.58
CA ASP A 258 -4.72 5.53 0.73
C ASP A 258 -4.06 6.64 1.58
N PRO A 259 -4.74 7.77 1.78
CA PRO A 259 -4.23 8.88 2.56
C PRO A 259 -4.39 8.70 4.08
N LEU A 260 -5.00 7.60 4.53
CA LEU A 260 -5.32 7.34 5.95
C LEU A 260 -4.43 6.28 6.61
N VAL A 261 -3.47 5.73 5.87
CA VAL A 261 -2.47 4.82 6.46
C VAL A 261 -1.73 5.55 7.57
N LYS A 262 -1.69 4.93 8.76
CA LYS A 262 -0.98 5.48 9.93
C LYS A 262 0.43 4.92 10.01
N ASP A 263 1.37 5.80 10.36
CA ASP A 263 2.73 5.41 10.72
C ASP A 263 2.80 4.87 12.17
N ASP A 264 3.99 4.51 12.63
CA ASP A 264 4.22 4.01 14.00
C ASP A 264 3.86 5.03 15.10
N SER A 265 3.81 6.31 14.77
CA SER A 265 3.38 7.38 15.67
C SER A 265 1.86 7.58 15.66
N GLY A 266 1.12 6.76 14.91
CA GLY A 266 -0.32 6.87 14.72
C GLY A 266 -0.75 8.03 13.84
N LYS A 267 0.17 8.68 13.12
CA LYS A 267 -0.08 9.84 12.25
C LYS A 267 -0.29 9.42 10.80
N THR A 268 -1.21 10.10 10.14
CA THR A 268 -1.48 9.97 8.71
C THR A 268 -0.62 10.94 7.88
N PRO A 269 -0.50 10.74 6.54
CA PRO A 269 0.12 11.74 5.66
C PRO A 269 -0.49 13.14 5.80
N PHE A 270 -1.79 13.22 6.08
CA PHE A 270 -2.48 14.49 6.29
C PHE A 270 -1.96 15.26 7.52
N ASP A 271 -1.56 14.56 8.60
CA ASP A 271 -1.06 15.18 9.82
C ASP A 271 0.29 15.89 9.60
N TYR A 272 1.13 15.35 8.72
CA TYR A 272 2.43 15.94 8.35
C TYR A 272 2.32 17.02 7.28
N ALA A 273 1.22 17.06 6.54
CA ALA A 273 1.07 17.89 5.35
C ALA A 273 1.04 19.39 5.67
N LYS A 274 1.71 20.17 4.81
CA LYS A 274 1.61 21.65 4.79
C LYS A 274 0.20 22.08 4.34
N PRO A 275 -0.23 23.33 4.63
CA PRO A 275 -1.60 23.78 4.31
C PRO A 275 -2.02 23.56 2.85
N GLU A 276 -1.14 23.86 1.88
CA GLU A 276 -1.44 23.67 0.46
C GLU A 276 -1.67 22.18 0.12
N ILE A 277 -0.89 21.30 0.75
CA ILE A 277 -0.99 19.85 0.57
C ILE A 277 -2.27 19.33 1.23
N LYS A 278 -2.62 19.81 2.43
CA LYS A 278 -3.89 19.46 3.09
C LYS A 278 -5.07 19.78 2.19
N LYS A 279 -5.07 20.98 1.58
CA LYS A 279 -6.11 21.39 0.64
C LYS A 279 -6.20 20.44 -0.57
N ALA A 280 -5.06 20.04 -1.14
CA ALA A 280 -5.04 19.08 -2.23
C ALA A 280 -5.58 17.70 -1.83
N LEU A 281 -5.18 17.18 -0.66
CA LEU A 281 -5.67 15.91 -0.12
C LEU A 281 -7.18 15.95 0.14
N VAL A 282 -7.70 17.05 0.68
CA VAL A 282 -9.14 17.23 0.98
C VAL A 282 -9.97 17.32 -0.30
N SER A 283 -9.47 18.02 -1.32
CA SER A 283 -10.19 18.22 -2.58
C SER A 283 -10.16 17.01 -3.51
N ASN A 284 -9.28 16.05 -3.28
CA ASN A 284 -9.16 14.85 -4.12
C ASN A 284 -10.30 13.85 -3.88
N LYS A 285 -10.45 12.94 -4.85
CA LYS A 285 -11.40 11.82 -4.82
C LYS A 285 -10.66 10.50 -4.86
N TYR A 286 -10.97 9.61 -3.92
CA TYR A 286 -10.25 8.36 -3.67
C TYR A 286 -11.09 7.13 -4.04
N GLY A 287 -10.43 6.12 -4.56
CA GLY A 287 -11.03 4.84 -4.89
C GLY A 287 -12.06 4.90 -6.03
N SER A 288 -12.61 3.75 -6.37
CA SER A 288 -13.62 3.60 -7.44
C SER A 288 -14.93 4.34 -7.13
N GLU A 289 -15.24 4.53 -5.86
CA GLU A 289 -16.44 5.25 -5.41
C GLU A 289 -16.25 6.77 -5.41
N LYS A 290 -15.03 7.27 -5.71
CA LYS A 290 -14.67 8.68 -5.67
C LYS A 290 -15.00 9.35 -4.33
N ASN A 291 -14.64 8.69 -3.24
CA ASN A 291 -14.78 9.22 -1.89
C ASN A 291 -13.89 10.44 -1.67
N SER A 292 -14.37 11.46 -0.95
CA SER A 292 -13.48 12.51 -0.42
C SER A 292 -12.74 12.02 0.82
N LEU A 293 -11.71 12.73 1.25
CA LEU A 293 -10.99 12.41 2.49
C LEU A 293 -11.95 12.36 3.70
N LEU A 294 -12.96 13.23 3.73
CA LEU A 294 -13.99 13.23 4.78
C LEU A 294 -14.84 11.95 4.78
N HIS A 295 -15.15 11.40 3.60
CA HIS A 295 -15.85 10.12 3.50
C HIS A 295 -15.03 8.99 4.12
N LEU A 296 -13.73 8.91 3.77
CA LEU A 296 -12.85 7.87 4.26
C LEU A 296 -12.66 7.98 5.78
N ALA A 297 -12.36 9.17 6.29
CA ALA A 297 -12.22 9.42 7.73
C ALA A 297 -13.50 9.08 8.50
N ALA A 298 -14.67 9.43 7.96
CA ALA A 298 -15.97 9.12 8.55
C ALA A 298 -16.27 7.62 8.53
N GLN A 299 -15.94 6.93 7.44
CA GLN A 299 -16.10 5.49 7.28
C GLN A 299 -15.21 4.68 8.23
N MET A 300 -14.01 5.18 8.54
CA MET A 300 -13.05 4.54 9.47
C MET A 300 -13.31 4.93 10.93
N GLY A 301 -14.12 5.93 11.21
CA GLY A 301 -14.42 6.37 12.56
C GLY A 301 -13.36 7.28 13.19
N GLU A 302 -12.50 7.91 12.40
CA GLU A 302 -11.38 8.74 12.83
C GLU A 302 -11.85 10.15 13.24
N ILE A 303 -12.38 10.29 14.46
CA ILE A 303 -13.04 11.53 14.92
C ILE A 303 -12.12 12.75 14.90
N GLU A 304 -10.85 12.60 15.30
CA GLU A 304 -9.87 13.71 15.33
C GLU A 304 -9.54 14.19 13.92
N LEU A 305 -9.40 13.26 13.00
CA LEU A 305 -9.16 13.56 11.59
C LEU A 305 -10.39 14.24 10.97
N VAL A 306 -11.60 13.75 11.25
CA VAL A 306 -12.86 14.39 10.80
C VAL A 306 -12.94 15.82 11.30
N ASP A 307 -12.66 16.09 12.61
CA ASP A 307 -12.69 17.48 13.15
C ASP A 307 -11.61 18.36 12.52
N THR A 308 -10.44 17.78 12.21
CA THR A 308 -9.35 18.52 11.56
C THR A 308 -9.68 18.85 10.10
N ILE A 309 -10.23 17.89 9.33
CA ILE A 309 -10.66 18.10 7.95
C ILE A 309 -11.77 19.16 7.87
N LEU A 310 -12.70 19.18 8.83
CA LEU A 310 -13.80 20.15 8.88
C LEU A 310 -13.35 21.59 9.22
N LYS A 311 -12.08 21.80 9.61
CA LYS A 311 -11.50 23.15 9.74
C LYS A 311 -11.03 23.73 8.40
N GLU A 312 -10.85 22.85 7.40
CA GLU A 312 -10.54 23.25 6.02
C GLU A 312 -11.88 23.48 5.30
N GLU A 313 -12.20 24.60 4.82
CA GLU A 313 -13.48 25.01 4.18
C GLU A 313 -14.02 24.00 3.15
N ILE A 314 -14.57 22.88 3.61
CA ILE A 314 -15.12 21.83 2.77
C ILE A 314 -16.63 21.70 2.95
N ASP A 315 -17.30 21.22 1.90
CA ASP A 315 -18.70 20.85 1.97
C ASP A 315 -18.87 19.57 2.83
N ILE A 316 -19.49 19.73 4.00
CA ILE A 316 -19.75 18.65 4.95
C ILE A 316 -20.71 17.58 4.39
N ASP A 317 -21.56 17.97 3.43
CA ASP A 317 -22.58 17.13 2.78
C ASP A 317 -22.15 16.65 1.39
N ILE A 318 -20.85 16.78 1.06
CA ILE A 318 -20.30 16.27 -0.19
C ILE A 318 -20.70 14.80 -0.39
N VAL A 319 -21.08 14.44 -1.62
CA VAL A 319 -21.46 13.07 -1.94
C VAL A 319 -20.47 12.37 -2.86
N ASN A 320 -20.32 11.05 -2.68
CA ASN A 320 -19.53 10.20 -3.55
C ASN A 320 -20.32 9.77 -4.80
N ASN A 321 -19.76 8.91 -5.67
CA ASN A 321 -20.43 8.42 -6.88
C ASN A 321 -21.70 7.60 -6.61
N LYS A 322 -21.88 7.10 -5.39
CA LYS A 322 -23.10 6.40 -4.96
C LYS A 322 -24.15 7.34 -4.35
N GLY A 323 -23.90 8.65 -4.33
CA GLY A 323 -24.77 9.63 -3.69
C GLY A 323 -24.76 9.57 -2.16
N LEU A 324 -23.75 8.93 -1.55
CA LEU A 324 -23.62 8.79 -0.10
C LEU A 324 -22.79 9.94 0.46
N SER A 325 -23.21 10.50 1.59
CA SER A 325 -22.47 11.52 2.32
C SER A 325 -21.56 10.93 3.42
N PRO A 326 -20.55 11.68 3.94
CA PRO A 326 -19.68 11.18 5.00
C PRO A 326 -20.44 10.71 6.24
N ILE A 327 -21.47 11.47 6.66
CA ILE A 327 -22.30 11.10 7.82
C ILE A 327 -23.06 9.79 7.59
N TYR A 328 -23.48 9.51 6.35
CA TYR A 328 -24.13 8.25 6.00
C TYR A 328 -23.16 7.07 6.17
N LEU A 329 -21.93 7.19 5.66
CA LEU A 329 -20.92 6.13 5.78
C LEU A 329 -20.52 5.90 7.25
N ALA A 330 -20.37 6.96 8.05
CA ALA A 330 -20.14 6.82 9.48
C ALA A 330 -21.28 6.07 10.19
N ALA A 331 -22.53 6.39 9.84
CA ALA A 331 -23.71 5.73 10.41
C ALA A 331 -23.84 4.27 9.98
N GLU A 332 -23.57 3.96 8.70
CA GLU A 332 -23.55 2.61 8.14
C GLU A 332 -22.54 1.71 8.84
N LYS A 333 -21.35 2.23 9.15
CA LYS A 333 -20.29 1.53 9.87
C LYS A 333 -20.46 1.55 11.40
N GLY A 334 -21.45 2.28 11.93
CA GLY A 334 -21.75 2.32 13.37
C GLY A 334 -20.88 3.29 14.17
N HIS A 335 -20.17 4.21 13.52
CA HIS A 335 -19.32 5.19 14.19
C HIS A 335 -20.11 6.37 14.79
N LEU A 336 -20.92 6.11 15.83
CA LEU A 336 -21.85 7.06 16.43
C LEU A 336 -21.17 8.35 16.94
N HIS A 337 -19.93 8.28 17.38
CA HIS A 337 -19.16 9.45 17.81
C HIS A 337 -18.86 10.41 16.66
N VAL A 338 -18.54 9.88 15.46
CA VAL A 338 -18.38 10.66 14.24
C VAL A 338 -19.72 11.23 13.77
N VAL A 339 -20.79 10.43 13.81
CA VAL A 339 -22.15 10.92 13.50
C VAL A 339 -22.51 12.11 14.38
N LYS A 340 -22.27 12.03 15.70
CA LYS A 340 -22.51 13.15 16.63
C LYS A 340 -21.72 14.39 16.28
N LEU A 341 -20.44 14.24 15.92
CA LEU A 341 -19.59 15.37 15.52
C LEU A 341 -20.14 16.03 14.25
N LEU A 342 -20.42 15.25 13.20
CA LEU A 342 -20.94 15.77 11.93
C LEU A 342 -22.30 16.47 12.12
N LEU A 343 -23.20 15.93 12.94
CA LEU A 343 -24.47 16.57 13.31
C LEU A 343 -24.26 17.91 14.00
N LYS A 344 -23.34 17.99 14.95
CA LYS A 344 -22.99 19.26 15.63
C LYS A 344 -22.45 20.32 14.69
N LYS A 345 -21.74 19.89 13.63
CA LYS A 345 -21.21 20.77 12.58
C LYS A 345 -22.23 21.09 11.48
N GLY A 346 -23.45 20.57 11.56
CA GLY A 346 -24.56 20.92 10.66
C GLY A 346 -24.80 20.00 9.49
N ALA A 347 -24.21 18.78 9.46
CA ALA A 347 -24.42 17.82 8.37
C ALA A 347 -25.89 17.42 8.22
N ASN A 348 -26.30 17.21 6.97
CA ASN A 348 -27.64 16.75 6.63
C ASN A 348 -27.81 15.26 7.01
N TYR A 349 -28.78 14.99 7.85
CA TYR A 349 -29.03 13.67 8.42
C TYR A 349 -30.20 12.90 7.78
N THR A 350 -30.84 13.44 6.74
CA THR A 350 -32.05 12.86 6.16
C THR A 350 -31.87 11.41 5.75
N HIS A 351 -30.81 11.12 4.98
CA HIS A 351 -30.49 9.75 4.55
C HIS A 351 -30.08 8.84 5.72
N VAL A 352 -29.43 9.41 6.74
CA VAL A 352 -29.06 8.66 7.96
C VAL A 352 -30.30 8.27 8.76
N LEU A 353 -31.30 9.13 8.82
CA LEU A 353 -32.57 8.82 9.47
C LEU A 353 -33.29 7.64 8.77
N HIS A 354 -33.34 7.66 7.43
CA HIS A 354 -33.87 6.53 6.66
C HIS A 354 -33.08 5.24 6.92
N LEU A 355 -31.74 5.31 6.95
CA LEU A 355 -30.91 4.16 7.28
C LEU A 355 -31.23 3.63 8.68
N ALA A 356 -31.33 4.50 9.69
CA ALA A 356 -31.60 4.14 11.06
C ALA A 356 -32.97 3.44 11.23
N ILE A 357 -33.98 3.93 10.50
CA ILE A 357 -35.32 3.34 10.47
C ILE A 357 -35.28 1.97 9.78
N LYS A 358 -34.68 1.89 8.58
CA LYS A 358 -34.58 0.66 7.78
C LYS A 358 -33.82 -0.46 8.49
N SER A 359 -32.73 -0.12 9.17
CA SER A 359 -31.88 -1.07 9.91
C SER A 359 -32.40 -1.34 11.33
N ASN A 360 -33.48 -0.71 11.76
CA ASN A 360 -34.03 -0.78 13.13
C ASN A 360 -32.96 -0.44 14.20
N ASN A 361 -32.05 0.48 13.87
CA ASN A 361 -30.93 0.84 14.75
C ASN A 361 -31.36 1.90 15.79
N LEU A 362 -31.81 1.41 16.95
CA LEU A 362 -32.30 2.25 18.05
C LEU A 362 -31.24 3.21 18.61
N GLU A 363 -29.99 2.79 18.67
CA GLU A 363 -28.87 3.61 19.16
C GLU A 363 -28.61 4.80 18.22
N LEU A 364 -28.62 4.56 16.93
CA LEU A 364 -28.49 5.60 15.91
C LEU A 364 -29.66 6.58 15.97
N LEU A 365 -30.90 6.07 16.11
CA LEU A 365 -32.10 6.91 16.27
C LEU A 365 -32.01 7.77 17.54
N LYS A 366 -31.66 7.18 18.70
CA LYS A 366 -31.46 7.95 19.95
C LYS A 366 -30.40 9.02 19.78
N THR A 367 -29.31 8.72 19.04
CA THR A 367 -28.25 9.67 18.75
C THR A 367 -28.75 10.84 17.93
N LEU A 368 -29.49 10.58 16.85
CA LEU A 368 -30.10 11.61 15.99
C LEU A 368 -31.04 12.54 16.79
N PHE A 369 -31.87 12.01 17.69
CA PHE A 369 -32.85 12.79 18.46
C PHE A 369 -32.30 13.47 19.71
N LYS A 370 -31.24 12.95 20.29
CA LYS A 370 -30.65 13.51 21.52
C LYS A 370 -29.88 14.80 21.27
N GLU A 371 -29.37 15.00 20.08
CA GLU A 371 -28.67 16.25 19.70
C GLU A 371 -29.71 17.37 19.49
N LYS A 372 -29.86 18.25 20.46
CA LYS A 372 -30.86 19.35 20.50
C LYS A 372 -30.78 20.32 19.32
N SER A 373 -29.79 20.22 18.47
CA SER A 373 -29.57 21.07 17.28
C SER A 373 -30.29 20.59 16.02
N ILE A 374 -30.88 19.41 16.04
CA ILE A 374 -31.55 18.85 14.85
C ILE A 374 -32.93 19.48 14.72
N LYS A 375 -33.07 20.43 13.80
CA LYS A 375 -34.38 20.82 13.28
C LYS A 375 -34.85 19.68 12.36
N LEU A 376 -35.77 18.86 12.84
CA LEU A 376 -36.44 17.88 11.99
C LEU A 376 -37.17 18.64 10.87
N PRO A 377 -37.00 18.29 9.60
CA PRO A 377 -37.92 18.74 8.53
C PRO A 377 -39.34 18.41 8.98
N ASP A 378 -40.27 19.33 8.79
CA ASP A 378 -41.67 19.21 9.26
C ASP A 378 -42.34 17.92 8.83
N GLU A 379 -41.98 17.40 7.65
CA GLU A 379 -42.47 16.13 7.09
C GLU A 379 -41.95 14.90 7.84
N ILE A 380 -40.66 14.87 8.23
CA ILE A 380 -40.05 13.75 8.96
C ILE A 380 -40.40 13.81 10.45
N GLY A 381 -40.60 15.01 11.01
CA GLY A 381 -41.03 15.22 12.39
C GLY A 381 -42.38 14.58 12.71
N LYS A 382 -43.28 14.44 11.69
CA LYS A 382 -44.54 13.74 11.81
C LYS A 382 -44.42 12.21 11.83
N SER A 383 -43.39 11.65 11.20
CA SER A 383 -43.17 10.20 11.06
C SER A 383 -42.53 9.57 12.31
N VAL A 384 -41.73 10.33 13.05
CA VAL A 384 -40.95 9.85 14.19
C VAL A 384 -41.81 9.46 15.39
N PRO A 385 -42.80 10.25 15.82
CA PRO A 385 -43.72 9.82 16.88
C PRO A 385 -44.49 8.55 16.51
N VAL A 386 -44.82 8.37 15.22
CA VAL A 386 -45.45 7.19 14.68
C VAL A 386 -44.53 5.98 14.82
N TYR A 387 -43.27 6.11 14.45
CA TYR A 387 -42.29 5.02 14.60
C TYR A 387 -42.15 4.55 16.05
N TYR A 388 -42.01 5.47 17.02
CA TYR A 388 -41.96 5.11 18.45
C TYR A 388 -43.26 4.50 18.93
N ARG A 389 -44.39 4.97 18.45
CA ARG A 389 -45.69 4.38 18.77
C ARG A 389 -45.80 2.96 18.23
N CYS A 390 -45.34 2.71 16.99
CA CYS A 390 -45.32 1.39 16.38
C CYS A 390 -44.40 0.42 17.12
N ILE A 391 -43.20 0.83 17.58
CA ILE A 391 -42.34 -0.01 18.42
C ILE A 391 -43.02 -0.35 19.73
N GLY A 392 -43.60 0.62 20.43
CA GLY A 392 -44.33 0.41 21.63
C GLY A 392 -45.51 -0.57 21.48
N HIS A 393 -46.26 -0.46 20.35
CA HIS A 393 -47.34 -1.39 20.03
C HIS A 393 -46.84 -2.79 19.66
N ARG A 394 -45.69 -2.91 18.95
CA ARG A 394 -45.08 -4.20 18.66
C ARG A 394 -44.72 -4.94 19.96
N ASP A 395 -44.02 -4.27 20.87
CA ASP A 395 -43.58 -4.87 22.13
C ASP A 395 -44.78 -5.21 23.05
N ALA A 396 -45.83 -4.43 23.01
CA ALA A 396 -47.08 -4.71 23.72
C ALA A 396 -47.82 -5.91 23.13
N LYS A 397 -47.91 -5.99 21.78
CA LYS A 397 -48.52 -7.16 21.10
C LYS A 397 -47.71 -8.43 21.35
N VAL A 398 -46.37 -8.40 21.24
CA VAL A 398 -45.47 -9.55 21.50
C VAL A 398 -45.69 -10.03 22.93
N ARG A 399 -45.71 -9.13 23.92
CA ARG A 399 -46.00 -9.47 25.31
C ARG A 399 -47.38 -10.10 25.49
N LYS A 400 -48.42 -9.56 24.86
CA LYS A 400 -49.79 -10.10 24.89
C LYS A 400 -49.88 -11.51 24.30
N TYR A 401 -49.22 -11.75 23.13
CA TYR A 401 -49.16 -13.09 22.53
C TYR A 401 -48.38 -14.09 23.42
N ASN A 402 -47.26 -13.70 23.97
CA ASN A 402 -46.50 -14.56 24.90
C ASN A 402 -47.28 -14.91 26.15
N SER A 403 -48.10 -13.98 26.72
CA SER A 403 -48.97 -14.28 27.86
C SER A 403 -50.09 -15.22 27.47
N VAL A 404 -50.68 -15.08 26.26
CA VAL A 404 -51.69 -16.00 25.77
C VAL A 404 -51.11 -17.41 25.55
N ILE A 405 -49.92 -17.52 24.99
CA ILE A 405 -49.20 -18.81 24.86
C ILE A 405 -48.97 -19.46 26.22
N CYS A 406 -48.50 -18.71 27.24
CA CYS A 406 -48.32 -19.21 28.56
C CYS A 406 -49.62 -19.71 29.20
N VAL A 407 -50.73 -19.03 28.99
CA VAL A 407 -52.05 -19.46 29.49
C VAL A 407 -52.49 -20.74 28.79
N PHE A 408 -52.37 -20.82 27.45
CA PHE A 408 -52.76 -22.03 26.71
C PHE A 408 -51.90 -23.25 27.09
N THR A 409 -50.59 -23.10 27.25
CA THR A 409 -49.72 -24.20 27.68
C THR A 409 -50.04 -24.65 29.11
N SER A 410 -50.37 -23.73 30.02
CA SER A 410 -50.79 -24.06 31.37
C SER A 410 -52.12 -24.77 31.45
N VAL A 411 -53.14 -24.33 30.68
CA VAL A 411 -54.43 -24.96 30.59
C VAL A 411 -54.37 -26.35 29.96
N SER A 412 -53.56 -26.52 28.92
CA SER A 412 -53.35 -27.82 28.28
C SER A 412 -52.66 -28.81 29.21
N ALA A 413 -51.69 -28.36 30.01
CA ALA A 413 -51.02 -29.19 31.01
C ALA A 413 -51.96 -29.65 32.12
N VAL A 414 -52.87 -28.78 32.62
CA VAL A 414 -53.87 -29.12 33.64
C VAL A 414 -54.94 -30.07 33.10
N ALA A 415 -55.46 -29.84 31.90
CA ALA A 415 -56.42 -30.71 31.23
C ALA A 415 -55.84 -32.12 31.01
N MET A 416 -54.54 -32.18 30.67
CA MET A 416 -53.86 -33.44 30.44
C MET A 416 -53.56 -34.19 31.72
N ALA A 417 -53.23 -33.54 32.80
CA ALA A 417 -53.07 -34.15 34.12
C ALA A 417 -54.38 -34.76 34.63
N ALA A 418 -55.53 -34.09 34.38
CA ALA A 418 -56.84 -34.61 34.70
C ALA A 418 -57.23 -35.84 33.86
N TYR A 419 -56.91 -35.84 32.52
CA TYR A 419 -57.16 -36.98 31.65
C TYR A 419 -56.29 -38.22 32.03
N ILE A 420 -55.05 -38.02 32.36
CA ILE A 420 -54.14 -39.10 32.78
C ILE A 420 -54.59 -39.72 34.11
N GLY A 421 -55.06 -38.87 35.04
CA GLY A 421 -55.62 -39.37 36.31
C GLY A 421 -56.89 -40.25 36.12
N LEU A 422 -57.62 -40.09 35.04
CA LEU A 422 -58.85 -40.84 34.76
C LEU A 422 -58.67 -42.15 33.97
N THR A 423 -57.55 -42.30 33.22
CA THR A 423 -57.36 -43.39 32.24
C THR A 423 -56.14 -44.28 32.45
N ALA A 424 -55.26 -43.98 33.38
CA ALA A 424 -54.03 -44.70 33.57
C ALA A 424 -54.22 -46.02 34.33
N THR A 425 -54.15 -47.13 33.56
CA THR A 425 -54.08 -48.48 34.11
C THR A 425 -52.68 -49.04 34.27
N THR A 426 -51.67 -48.35 33.69
CA THR A 426 -50.23 -48.66 33.87
C THR A 426 -49.39 -47.40 33.91
N ILE A 427 -48.56 -47.23 34.94
CA ILE A 427 -47.75 -45.99 35.17
C ILE A 427 -46.78 -45.72 34.01
N SER A 428 -46.22 -46.72 33.38
CA SER A 428 -45.25 -46.54 32.28
C SER A 428 -45.84 -45.88 31.02
N ASN A 429 -47.06 -46.23 30.62
CA ASN A 429 -47.74 -45.65 29.45
C ASN A 429 -48.16 -44.22 29.70
N ALA A 430 -48.58 -43.92 30.93
CA ALA A 430 -48.95 -42.56 31.32
C ALA A 430 -47.74 -41.55 31.28
N ILE A 431 -46.57 -41.99 31.72
CA ILE A 431 -45.34 -41.18 31.67
C ILE A 431 -44.90 -40.92 30.22
N ILE A 432 -44.89 -41.95 29.38
CA ILE A 432 -44.51 -41.79 27.97
C ILE A 432 -45.48 -40.87 27.24
N PHE A 433 -46.76 -40.99 27.46
CA PHE A 433 -47.76 -40.14 26.85
C PHE A 433 -47.67 -38.68 27.32
N ALA A 434 -47.44 -38.44 28.60
CA ALA A 434 -47.25 -37.12 29.18
C ALA A 434 -46.00 -36.44 28.66
N THR A 435 -44.89 -37.16 28.47
CA THR A 435 -43.64 -36.61 27.93
C THR A 435 -43.77 -36.25 26.45
N ILE A 436 -44.36 -37.13 25.61
CA ILE A 436 -44.58 -36.87 24.19
C ILE A 436 -45.47 -35.66 23.97
N THR A 437 -46.57 -35.56 24.72
CA THR A 437 -47.54 -34.45 24.58
C THR A 437 -47.00 -33.16 25.16
N GLY A 438 -46.18 -33.20 26.22
CA GLY A 438 -45.44 -32.05 26.72
C GLY A 438 -44.43 -31.49 25.72
N ILE A 439 -43.67 -32.37 25.07
CA ILE A 439 -42.74 -31.98 24.01
C ILE A 439 -43.48 -31.40 22.79
N LEU A 440 -44.58 -32.04 22.37
CA LEU A 440 -45.41 -31.55 21.24
C LEU A 440 -46.03 -30.18 21.57
N ALA A 441 -46.53 -29.95 22.76
CA ALA A 441 -47.04 -28.66 23.19
C ALA A 441 -45.96 -27.59 23.22
N LEU A 442 -44.73 -27.91 23.66
CA LEU A 442 -43.60 -27.01 23.62
C LEU A 442 -43.19 -26.64 22.18
N ILE A 443 -43.14 -27.62 21.29
CA ILE A 443 -42.82 -27.40 19.86
C ILE A 443 -43.89 -26.50 19.22
N ILE A 444 -45.16 -26.75 19.46
CA ILE A 444 -46.24 -25.93 18.95
C ILE A 444 -46.17 -24.51 19.55
N ALA A 445 -45.89 -24.35 20.81
CA ALA A 445 -45.73 -23.03 21.44
C ALA A 445 -44.54 -22.25 20.84
N LEU A 446 -43.41 -22.92 20.56
CA LEU A 446 -42.25 -22.33 19.89
C LEU A 446 -42.58 -21.91 18.45
N MET A 447 -43.28 -22.77 17.71
CA MET A 447 -43.70 -22.47 16.32
C MET A 447 -44.66 -21.28 16.31
N ILE A 448 -45.65 -21.24 17.20
CA ILE A 448 -46.62 -20.12 17.30
C ILE A 448 -45.91 -18.83 17.69
N SER A 449 -44.94 -18.91 18.61
CA SER A 449 -44.12 -17.75 19.02
C SER A 449 -43.30 -17.19 17.83
N GLU A 450 -42.68 -18.07 17.06
CA GLU A 450 -41.89 -17.65 15.90
C GLU A 450 -42.77 -17.12 14.74
N MET A 451 -43.90 -17.77 14.48
CA MET A 451 -44.88 -17.28 13.49
C MET A 451 -45.48 -15.94 13.95
N SER A 452 -45.77 -15.77 15.22
CA SER A 452 -46.30 -14.51 15.74
C SER A 452 -45.30 -13.38 15.64
N LYS A 453 -44.00 -13.65 15.92
CA LYS A 453 -42.93 -12.67 15.70
C LYS A 453 -42.86 -12.23 14.24
N ARG A 454 -42.82 -13.16 13.29
CA ARG A 454 -42.79 -12.89 11.85
C ARG A 454 -44.04 -12.15 11.36
N TYR A 455 -45.24 -12.54 11.81
CA TYR A 455 -46.48 -11.86 11.49
C TYR A 455 -46.51 -10.42 12.00
N ILE A 456 -46.11 -10.22 13.28
CA ILE A 456 -46.06 -8.89 13.89
C ILE A 456 -45.02 -8.02 13.22
N GLU A 457 -43.89 -8.59 12.82
CA GLU A 457 -42.83 -7.90 12.10
C GLU A 457 -43.28 -7.45 10.71
N ASN A 458 -43.94 -8.33 9.96
CA ASN A 458 -44.49 -8.02 8.63
C ASN A 458 -45.62 -6.98 8.71
N GLU A 459 -46.54 -7.09 9.69
CA GLU A 459 -47.63 -6.13 9.86
C GLU A 459 -47.11 -4.77 10.35
N PHE A 460 -46.08 -4.78 11.17
CA PHE A 460 -45.38 -3.58 11.61
C PHE A 460 -44.69 -2.86 10.44
N GLN A 461 -43.98 -3.59 9.60
CA GLN A 461 -43.32 -3.03 8.41
C GLN A 461 -44.40 -2.44 7.45
N LYS A 462 -45.48 -3.16 7.23
CA LYS A 462 -46.57 -2.72 6.36
C LYS A 462 -47.25 -1.45 6.88
N LYS A 463 -47.53 -1.41 8.18
CA LYS A 463 -48.18 -0.25 8.80
C LYS A 463 -47.29 0.96 8.87
N MET A 464 -46.00 0.75 9.16
CA MET A 464 -44.99 1.81 9.13
C MET A 464 -44.84 2.41 7.73
N PHE A 465 -44.90 1.56 6.68
CA PHE A 465 -44.79 2.00 5.30
C PHE A 465 -46.04 2.83 4.87
N MET A 466 -47.26 2.37 5.22
CA MET A 466 -48.48 3.11 4.91
C MET A 466 -48.55 4.45 5.66
N GLU A 467 -48.15 4.50 6.94
CA GLU A 467 -48.13 5.75 7.70
C GLU A 467 -47.03 6.74 7.22
N LEU A 468 -45.95 6.24 6.63
CA LEU A 468 -44.91 7.06 5.98
C LEU A 468 -45.42 7.61 4.61
N GLU A 469 -46.16 6.83 3.85
CA GLU A 469 -46.85 7.28 2.61
C GLU A 469 -47.92 8.34 2.90
N GLU A 470 -48.73 8.15 3.94
CA GLU A 470 -49.77 9.13 4.34
C GLU A 470 -49.19 10.46 4.85
N CYS A 471 -47.94 10.47 5.33
CA CYS A 471 -47.23 11.68 5.74
C CYS A 471 -46.61 12.49 4.58
N GLY A 472 -46.81 12.08 3.31
CA GLY A 472 -46.32 12.80 2.13
C GLY A 472 -44.82 12.82 1.93
N GLY A 473 -44.08 11.97 2.66
CA GLY A 473 -42.60 11.97 2.68
C GLY A 473 -41.91 11.22 1.54
N ILE A 474 -42.65 10.71 0.53
CA ILE A 474 -42.03 9.98 -0.59
C ILE A 474 -42.42 10.65 -1.90
N ASN A 475 -41.74 11.72 -2.23
CA ASN A 475 -41.82 12.27 -3.57
C ASN A 475 -40.96 11.42 -4.54
N SER A 476 -41.43 11.27 -5.75
CA SER A 476 -41.16 10.46 -6.92
C SER A 476 -39.69 10.17 -7.32
N THR A 477 -38.72 10.53 -6.54
CA THR A 477 -37.26 10.24 -6.77
C THR A 477 -36.79 8.93 -6.15
N VAL A 478 -37.62 8.27 -5.34
CA VAL A 478 -37.28 6.97 -4.70
C VAL A 478 -37.69 5.78 -5.55
N ASN A 479 -38.38 6.02 -6.68
CA ASN A 479 -38.86 4.96 -7.59
C ASN A 479 -37.75 4.19 -8.33
N ASN A 480 -36.46 4.51 -8.13
CA ASN A 480 -35.34 3.78 -8.74
C ASN A 480 -34.50 2.95 -7.74
N ILE A 481 -34.92 2.83 -6.50
CA ILE A 481 -34.35 1.82 -5.59
C ILE A 481 -35.28 0.60 -5.70
N GLU A 482 -34.76 -0.48 -6.28
CA GLU A 482 -35.42 -1.76 -6.47
C GLU A 482 -36.18 -2.22 -5.21
N ILE A 483 -37.48 -1.91 -5.12
CA ILE A 483 -38.38 -2.43 -4.10
C ILE A 483 -38.92 -3.82 -4.54
N GLU A 484 -38.73 -4.22 -5.79
CA GLU A 484 -39.19 -5.52 -6.32
C GLU A 484 -38.62 -6.75 -5.63
N PRO A 485 -37.30 -6.82 -5.19
CA PRO A 485 -36.82 -8.01 -4.53
C PRO A 485 -37.42 -8.26 -3.14
N ILE A 486 -37.96 -7.22 -2.47
CA ILE A 486 -38.56 -7.36 -1.13
C ILE A 486 -39.98 -7.86 -1.22
N MET A 487 -40.74 -7.42 -2.23
CA MET A 487 -42.13 -7.84 -2.45
C MET A 487 -42.24 -9.25 -3.04
N SER A 488 -41.27 -9.72 -3.81
CA SER A 488 -41.24 -11.08 -4.34
C SER A 488 -40.89 -12.14 -3.28
N ARG A 489 -40.09 -11.80 -2.27
CA ARG A 489 -39.81 -12.69 -1.12
C ARG A 489 -40.94 -12.80 -0.10
N CYS A 490 -41.90 -11.89 -0.12
CA CYS A 490 -43.10 -11.96 0.70
C CYS A 490 -44.26 -12.75 0.04
N ARG A 491 -44.10 -13.21 -1.22
CA ARG A 491 -45.09 -14.02 -1.95
C ARG A 491 -44.72 -15.51 -2.05
N GLN A 492 -43.59 -15.92 -1.49
CA GLN A 492 -43.21 -17.31 -1.24
C GLN A 492 -43.17 -17.56 0.28
#